data_de9d76ce930aac2707e13a7fc6449c13
#
_entry.id   de9d76ce930aac2707e13a7fc6449c13
#
_cell.length_a   1.000
_cell.length_b   1.000
_cell.length_c   1.000
_cell.angle_alpha   90.00
_cell.angle_beta   90.00
_cell.angle_gamma   90.00
#
_symmetry.space_group_name_H-M   'P 1'
#
loop_
_entity.id
_entity.type
_entity.pdbx_description
1 polymer ?
#
loop_
_entity_poly.entity_id
_entity_poly.type
_entity_poly.pdbx_seq_one_letter_code
_entity_poly.pdbx_strand_id
1 'polypeptide(L)'
;MQIPASRLEEYTQALNAQQRAAFNFMQTSLRTFYELNGGVIDDETMREFALETFITCRREFGDAAASIACSAYDVTMDELGIDTSPAQIHNPVSVPKAQATVNYFVHNVTPDNFNAFAQAMAERAYSDVGRAANDTTIKNAERDYSKGARYARVPTGKETCGFCVILASRGFDYKSRQSAGDMGFGFNRFHDRCDCRVVAGDEFTEVEGYDPDWLYSVYLDARKAVDPEQIRKDMRGEHADVVNKRITDSICNEINKRAKAWSWDNQAPAYEDNEYAPVTSQLAAHGFATSTSTKPGAPVRMNGLSWGVDDISGGGSVGESISSMRQARVDGGTTTAGHYAMLVDDIDQARKDALEALAPGETAILIDPNRIDKETGLTPMRKVTR
;
A
#
# COMPACT_ATOMS: atom_id res chain seq x y z
N MET A 1 -15.78 -8.20 -2.99
CA MET A 1 -15.23 -9.58 -2.72
C MET A 1 -14.34 -9.51 -1.50
N GLN A 2 -14.34 -10.56 -0.67
CA GLN A 2 -13.39 -10.69 0.44
C GLN A 2 -12.32 -11.73 0.07
N ILE A 3 -11.05 -11.34 0.09
CA ILE A 3 -9.91 -12.25 -0.09
C ILE A 3 -9.57 -12.82 1.30
N PRO A 4 -9.65 -14.15 1.50
CA PRO A 4 -9.30 -14.76 2.77
C PRO A 4 -7.82 -14.59 3.11
N ALA A 5 -7.49 -14.51 4.39
CA ALA A 5 -6.11 -14.44 4.88
C ALA A 5 -5.26 -15.62 4.37
N SER A 6 -5.85 -16.83 4.32
CA SER A 6 -5.18 -18.04 3.82
C SER A 6 -4.69 -17.89 2.37
N ARG A 7 -5.49 -17.27 1.49
CA ARG A 7 -5.09 -17.03 0.09
C ARG A 7 -3.92 -16.05 0.00
N LEU A 8 -3.97 -14.97 0.80
CA LEU A 8 -2.87 -14.02 0.86
C LEU A 8 -1.59 -14.69 1.40
N GLU A 9 -1.74 -15.57 2.38
CA GLU A 9 -0.62 -16.32 2.94
C GLU A 9 -0.01 -17.28 1.93
N GLU A 10 -0.82 -18.08 1.21
CA GLU A 10 -0.35 -18.97 0.13
C GLU A 10 0.39 -18.20 -0.96
N TYR A 11 -0.18 -17.09 -1.42
CA TYR A 11 0.46 -16.21 -2.40
C TYR A 11 1.81 -15.69 -1.88
N THR A 12 1.83 -15.21 -0.63
CA THR A 12 3.04 -14.69 0.01
C THR A 12 4.10 -15.77 0.18
N GLN A 13 3.71 -16.97 0.59
CA GLN A 13 4.62 -18.12 0.74
C GLN A 13 5.24 -18.53 -0.60
N ALA A 14 4.42 -18.60 -1.66
CA ALA A 14 4.90 -18.92 -3.01
C ALA A 14 5.92 -17.90 -3.51
N LEU A 15 5.66 -16.60 -3.33
CA LEU A 15 6.61 -15.54 -3.68
C LEU A 15 7.88 -15.59 -2.82
N ASN A 16 7.75 -15.80 -1.52
CA ASN A 16 8.88 -15.94 -0.61
C ASN A 16 9.79 -17.11 -0.97
N ALA A 17 9.20 -18.22 -1.47
CA ALA A 17 9.98 -19.37 -1.95
C ALA A 17 10.87 -18.97 -3.13
N GLN A 18 10.35 -18.25 -4.12
CA GLN A 18 11.13 -17.76 -5.26
C GLN A 18 12.20 -16.77 -4.84
N GLN A 19 11.86 -15.84 -3.95
CA GLN A 19 12.83 -14.88 -3.43
C GLN A 19 13.99 -15.55 -2.68
N ARG A 20 13.70 -16.55 -1.84
CA ARG A 20 14.72 -17.34 -1.12
C ARG A 20 15.57 -18.17 -2.07
N ALA A 21 14.94 -18.78 -3.09
CA ALA A 21 15.67 -19.52 -4.10
C ALA A 21 16.65 -18.62 -4.86
N ALA A 22 16.23 -17.42 -5.25
CA ALA A 22 17.08 -16.40 -5.87
C ALA A 22 18.23 -15.97 -4.97
N PHE A 23 17.94 -15.72 -3.69
CA PHE A 23 18.96 -15.39 -2.69
C PHE A 23 20.01 -16.49 -2.59
N ASN A 24 19.59 -17.75 -2.40
CA ASN A 24 20.48 -18.89 -2.25
C ASN A 24 21.30 -19.13 -3.52
N PHE A 25 20.65 -19.05 -4.69
CA PHE A 25 21.33 -19.19 -5.98
C PHE A 25 22.44 -18.16 -6.13
N MET A 26 22.14 -16.89 -5.91
CA MET A 26 23.12 -15.81 -6.04
C MET A 26 24.29 -15.95 -5.07
N GLN A 27 23.98 -16.20 -3.80
CA GLN A 27 25.00 -16.35 -2.76
C GLN A 27 25.89 -17.57 -3.00
N THR A 28 25.29 -18.72 -3.33
CA THR A 28 26.03 -19.96 -3.58
C THR A 28 26.90 -19.85 -4.83
N SER A 29 26.36 -19.30 -5.93
CA SER A 29 27.12 -19.13 -7.16
C SER A 29 28.35 -18.27 -6.98
N LEU A 30 28.23 -17.12 -6.30
CA LEU A 30 29.34 -16.23 -6.01
C LEU A 30 30.41 -16.91 -5.13
N ARG A 31 29.99 -17.60 -4.07
CA ARG A 31 30.88 -18.31 -3.16
C ARG A 31 31.64 -19.44 -3.88
N THR A 32 30.92 -20.28 -4.61
CA THR A 32 31.51 -21.38 -5.35
C THR A 32 32.54 -20.85 -6.37
N PHE A 33 32.19 -19.79 -7.11
CA PHE A 33 33.09 -19.17 -8.04
C PHE A 33 34.36 -18.64 -7.36
N TYR A 34 34.21 -17.95 -6.23
CA TYR A 34 35.34 -17.43 -5.44
C TYR A 34 36.26 -18.53 -4.92
N GLU A 35 35.69 -19.61 -4.37
CA GLU A 35 36.44 -20.75 -3.85
C GLU A 35 37.19 -21.51 -4.93
N LEU A 36 36.56 -21.74 -6.10
CA LEU A 36 37.18 -22.40 -7.24
C LEU A 36 38.36 -21.62 -7.83
N ASN A 37 38.41 -20.31 -7.64
CA ASN A 37 39.52 -19.46 -8.04
C ASN A 37 40.53 -19.22 -6.90
N GLY A 38 40.49 -20.04 -5.85
CA GLY A 38 41.46 -19.99 -4.75
C GLY A 38 41.30 -18.78 -3.81
N GLY A 39 40.17 -18.11 -3.83
CA GLY A 39 39.90 -16.97 -2.97
C GLY A 39 40.58 -15.65 -3.39
N VAL A 40 41.13 -15.60 -4.60
CA VAL A 40 41.76 -14.40 -5.16
C VAL A 40 41.25 -14.17 -6.57
N ILE A 41 40.37 -13.19 -6.72
CA ILE A 41 39.77 -12.81 -8.01
C ILE A 41 39.90 -11.30 -8.18
N ASP A 42 40.30 -10.86 -9.36
CA ASP A 42 40.28 -9.44 -9.71
C ASP A 42 38.85 -8.93 -9.88
N ASP A 43 38.66 -7.62 -9.68
CA ASP A 43 37.34 -6.97 -9.71
C ASP A 43 36.64 -7.10 -11.08
N GLU A 44 37.36 -7.18 -12.19
CA GLU A 44 36.79 -7.30 -13.53
C GLU A 44 36.15 -8.68 -13.72
N THR A 45 36.90 -9.74 -13.43
CA THR A 45 36.42 -11.12 -13.51
C THR A 45 35.25 -11.38 -12.55
N MET A 46 35.32 -10.85 -11.33
CA MET A 46 34.20 -10.93 -10.38
C MET A 46 32.97 -10.18 -10.89
N ARG A 47 33.13 -9.01 -11.49
CA ARG A 47 32.04 -8.20 -12.04
C ARG A 47 31.36 -8.92 -13.20
N GLU A 48 32.09 -9.48 -14.12
CA GLU A 48 31.54 -10.25 -15.24
C GLU A 48 30.69 -11.42 -14.75
N PHE A 49 31.27 -12.26 -13.87
CA PHE A 49 30.56 -13.39 -13.30
C PHE A 49 29.33 -12.99 -12.50
N ALA A 50 29.43 -11.97 -11.64
CA ALA A 50 28.33 -11.47 -10.85
C ALA A 50 27.22 -10.90 -11.74
N LEU A 51 27.54 -10.22 -12.85
CA LEU A 51 26.56 -9.67 -13.78
C LEU A 51 25.78 -10.79 -14.49
N GLU A 52 26.47 -11.79 -15.03
CA GLU A 52 25.83 -12.92 -15.69
C GLU A 52 24.92 -13.69 -14.73
N THR A 53 25.44 -14.01 -13.55
CA THR A 53 24.68 -14.68 -12.48
C THR A 53 23.45 -13.87 -12.06
N PHE A 54 23.59 -12.57 -11.88
CA PHE A 54 22.51 -11.70 -11.46
C PHE A 54 21.41 -11.58 -12.53
N ILE A 55 21.79 -11.47 -13.82
CA ILE A 55 20.82 -11.43 -14.93
C ILE A 55 20.07 -12.76 -15.03
N THR A 56 20.79 -13.89 -14.94
CA THR A 56 20.18 -15.23 -14.95
C THR A 56 19.21 -15.40 -13.79
N CYS A 57 19.64 -15.05 -12.58
CA CYS A 57 18.80 -15.08 -11.38
C CYS A 57 17.51 -14.27 -11.55
N ARG A 58 17.60 -13.03 -12.05
CA ARG A 58 16.45 -12.19 -12.26
C ARG A 58 15.48 -12.71 -13.33
N ARG A 59 16.01 -13.35 -14.38
CA ARG A 59 15.16 -13.96 -15.41
C ARG A 59 14.42 -15.17 -14.86
N GLU A 60 15.12 -16.14 -14.34
CA GLU A 60 14.52 -17.41 -13.91
C GLU A 60 13.57 -17.23 -12.73
N PHE A 61 14.05 -16.69 -11.63
CA PHE A 61 13.22 -16.55 -10.43
C PHE A 61 12.24 -15.37 -10.50
N GLY A 62 12.59 -14.32 -11.24
CA GLY A 62 11.72 -13.19 -11.48
C GLY A 62 10.54 -13.55 -12.38
N ASP A 63 10.76 -14.34 -13.44
CA ASP A 63 9.67 -14.81 -14.31
C ASP A 63 8.79 -15.81 -13.58
N ALA A 64 9.35 -16.68 -12.73
CA ALA A 64 8.58 -17.59 -11.89
C ALA A 64 7.69 -16.82 -10.89
N ALA A 65 8.23 -15.80 -10.21
CA ALA A 65 7.47 -14.95 -9.31
C ALA A 65 6.38 -14.14 -10.04
N ALA A 66 6.69 -13.61 -11.21
CA ALA A 66 5.73 -12.91 -12.06
C ALA A 66 4.61 -13.83 -12.57
N SER A 67 4.92 -15.10 -12.88
CA SER A 67 3.92 -16.10 -13.25
C SER A 67 2.94 -16.41 -12.11
N ILE A 68 3.44 -16.51 -10.87
CA ILE A 68 2.60 -16.63 -9.68
C ILE A 68 1.67 -15.42 -9.55
N ALA A 69 2.18 -14.22 -9.79
CA ALA A 69 1.39 -13.00 -9.76
C ALA A 69 0.32 -12.95 -10.86
N CYS A 70 0.63 -13.43 -12.08
CA CYS A 70 -0.35 -13.57 -13.17
C CYS A 70 -1.50 -14.51 -12.75
N SER A 71 -1.17 -15.69 -12.21
CA SER A 71 -2.18 -16.67 -11.78
C SER A 71 -3.09 -16.09 -10.68
N ALA A 72 -2.50 -15.39 -9.71
CA ALA A 72 -3.28 -14.75 -8.64
C ALA A 72 -4.18 -13.62 -9.19
N TYR A 73 -3.69 -12.85 -10.17
CA TYR A 73 -4.46 -11.81 -10.84
C TYR A 73 -5.66 -12.38 -11.58
N ASP A 74 -5.44 -13.38 -12.44
CA ASP A 74 -6.49 -13.99 -13.27
C ASP A 74 -7.60 -14.60 -12.40
N VAL A 75 -7.23 -15.36 -11.36
CA VAL A 75 -8.20 -15.92 -10.40
C VAL A 75 -9.02 -14.82 -9.73
N THR A 76 -8.38 -13.73 -9.33
CA THR A 76 -9.08 -12.62 -8.67
C THR A 76 -10.04 -11.92 -9.62
N MET A 77 -9.64 -11.67 -10.86
CA MET A 77 -10.52 -11.03 -11.87
C MET A 77 -11.70 -11.91 -12.24
N ASP A 78 -11.49 -13.22 -12.38
CA ASP A 78 -12.57 -14.18 -12.64
C ASP A 78 -13.60 -14.20 -11.51
N GLU A 79 -13.16 -14.23 -10.26
CA GLU A 79 -14.06 -14.22 -9.10
C GLU A 79 -14.84 -12.90 -8.95
N LEU A 80 -14.25 -11.79 -9.39
CA LEU A 80 -14.92 -10.49 -9.43
C LEU A 80 -15.88 -10.34 -10.63
N GLY A 81 -15.82 -11.26 -11.59
CA GLY A 81 -16.60 -11.18 -12.84
C GLY A 81 -16.10 -10.03 -13.74
N ILE A 82 -14.84 -9.64 -13.63
CA ILE A 82 -14.22 -8.62 -14.47
C ILE A 82 -13.61 -9.31 -15.68
N ASP A 83 -14.19 -9.04 -16.86
CA ASP A 83 -13.73 -9.62 -18.15
C ASP A 83 -12.39 -9.01 -18.57
N THR A 84 -11.29 -9.63 -18.15
CA THR A 84 -9.93 -9.23 -18.48
C THR A 84 -9.31 -10.17 -19.51
N SER A 85 -8.30 -9.68 -20.25
CA SER A 85 -7.42 -10.58 -20.99
C SER A 85 -6.49 -11.28 -20.00
N PRO A 86 -6.01 -12.50 -20.30
CA PRO A 86 -5.06 -13.21 -19.46
C PRO A 86 -3.90 -12.31 -19.01
N ALA A 87 -3.50 -12.44 -17.77
CA ALA A 87 -2.42 -11.65 -17.20
C ALA A 87 -1.09 -11.92 -17.92
N GLN A 88 -0.27 -10.89 -18.07
CA GLN A 88 1.00 -10.97 -18.76
C GLN A 88 2.14 -10.72 -17.76
N ILE A 89 3.20 -11.51 -17.89
CA ILE A 89 4.45 -11.32 -17.13
C ILE A 89 5.05 -9.96 -17.48
N HIS A 90 5.42 -9.22 -16.43
CA HIS A 90 6.14 -7.97 -16.55
C HIS A 90 7.42 -7.99 -15.69
N ASN A 91 8.48 -8.58 -16.24
CA ASN A 91 9.80 -8.63 -15.61
C ASN A 91 10.90 -8.12 -16.56
N PRO A 92 10.96 -6.81 -16.84
CA PRO A 92 11.97 -6.27 -17.73
C PRO A 92 13.35 -6.33 -17.06
N VAL A 93 14.20 -7.23 -17.51
CA VAL A 93 15.60 -7.30 -17.07
C VAL A 93 16.46 -6.38 -17.93
N SER A 94 16.74 -5.19 -17.42
CA SER A 94 17.60 -4.22 -18.08
C SER A 94 19.06 -4.51 -17.79
N VAL A 95 19.83 -4.91 -18.81
CA VAL A 95 21.28 -5.14 -18.70
C VAL A 95 22.03 -3.91 -18.16
N PRO A 96 21.79 -2.68 -18.65
CA PRO A 96 22.45 -1.49 -18.10
C PRO A 96 22.16 -1.25 -16.61
N LYS A 97 20.93 -1.51 -16.16
CA LYS A 97 20.58 -1.39 -14.73
C LYS A 97 21.21 -2.49 -13.89
N ALA A 98 21.26 -3.73 -14.39
CA ALA A 98 21.95 -4.82 -13.75
C ALA A 98 23.45 -4.52 -13.60
N GLN A 99 24.08 -4.03 -14.67
CA GLN A 99 25.49 -3.62 -14.67
C GLN A 99 25.77 -2.50 -13.67
N ALA A 100 24.91 -1.47 -13.61
CA ALA A 100 25.05 -0.40 -12.62
C ALA A 100 24.93 -0.93 -11.18
N THR A 101 24.02 -1.89 -10.93
CA THR A 101 23.87 -2.55 -9.64
C THR A 101 25.11 -3.33 -9.26
N VAL A 102 25.61 -4.17 -10.17
CA VAL A 102 26.83 -4.98 -9.93
C VAL A 102 28.04 -4.08 -9.72
N ASN A 103 28.22 -3.05 -10.54
CA ASN A 103 29.32 -2.09 -10.38
C ASN A 103 29.30 -1.36 -9.02
N TYR A 104 28.12 -1.14 -8.47
CA TYR A 104 27.99 -0.54 -7.14
C TYR A 104 28.49 -1.47 -6.03
N PHE A 105 28.20 -2.77 -6.13
CA PHE A 105 28.59 -3.75 -5.11
C PHE A 105 29.99 -4.32 -5.32
N VAL A 106 30.42 -4.53 -6.57
CA VAL A 106 31.77 -5.01 -6.91
C VAL A 106 32.73 -3.82 -6.96
N HIS A 107 33.12 -3.37 -5.78
CA HIS A 107 34.14 -2.33 -5.65
C HIS A 107 35.09 -2.71 -4.53
N ASN A 108 36.36 -2.95 -4.92
CA ASN A 108 37.40 -3.41 -3.99
C ASN A 108 37.01 -4.69 -3.23
N VAL A 109 36.58 -5.73 -3.96
CA VAL A 109 36.30 -7.03 -3.35
C VAL A 109 37.58 -7.67 -2.88
N THR A 110 37.67 -7.95 -1.59
CA THR A 110 38.83 -8.56 -0.94
C THR A 110 38.40 -9.82 -0.19
N PRO A 111 39.31 -10.72 0.20
CA PRO A 111 38.96 -11.86 1.04
C PRO A 111 38.18 -11.48 2.31
N ASP A 112 38.51 -10.35 2.91
CA ASP A 112 37.88 -9.90 4.17
C ASP A 112 36.44 -9.41 3.99
N ASN A 113 36.10 -8.86 2.82
CA ASN A 113 34.75 -8.30 2.57
C ASN A 113 33.92 -9.15 1.60
N PHE A 114 34.44 -10.21 1.04
CA PHE A 114 33.74 -11.04 0.05
C PHE A 114 32.39 -11.55 0.54
N ASN A 115 32.30 -12.01 1.80
CA ASN A 115 31.05 -12.49 2.35
C ASN A 115 29.98 -11.39 2.43
N ALA A 116 30.36 -10.15 2.75
CA ALA A 116 29.47 -9.01 2.76
C ALA A 116 28.99 -8.65 1.35
N PHE A 117 29.90 -8.70 0.37
CA PHE A 117 29.56 -8.52 -1.05
C PHE A 117 28.57 -9.59 -1.54
N ALA A 118 28.86 -10.88 -1.32
CA ALA A 118 27.98 -11.97 -1.75
C ALA A 118 26.58 -11.87 -1.08
N GLN A 119 26.55 -11.50 0.19
CA GLN A 119 25.31 -11.25 0.92
C GLN A 119 24.51 -10.09 0.30
N ALA A 120 25.14 -8.95 0.03
CA ALA A 120 24.49 -7.78 -0.54
C ALA A 120 23.91 -8.06 -1.93
N MET A 121 24.63 -8.78 -2.77
CA MET A 121 24.16 -9.20 -4.09
C MET A 121 22.96 -10.17 -3.99
N ALA A 122 23.00 -11.10 -3.04
CA ALA A 122 21.89 -12.03 -2.79
C ALA A 122 20.64 -11.31 -2.27
N GLU A 123 20.77 -10.35 -1.35
CA GLU A 123 19.68 -9.51 -0.86
C GLU A 123 19.07 -8.67 -1.98
N ARG A 124 19.90 -8.19 -2.89
CA ARG A 124 19.44 -7.47 -4.06
C ARG A 124 18.65 -8.36 -5.02
N ALA A 125 19.12 -9.57 -5.29
CA ALA A 125 18.39 -10.55 -6.10
C ALA A 125 17.04 -10.91 -5.48
N TYR A 126 17.00 -11.15 -4.16
CA TYR A 126 15.78 -11.35 -3.40
C TYR A 126 14.75 -10.23 -3.62
N SER A 127 15.20 -8.99 -3.48
CA SER A 127 14.35 -7.82 -3.62
C SER A 127 13.81 -7.63 -5.04
N ASP A 128 14.66 -7.87 -6.05
CA ASP A 128 14.29 -7.71 -7.46
C ASP A 128 13.29 -8.77 -7.92
N VAL A 129 13.35 -10.00 -7.40
CA VAL A 129 12.37 -11.06 -7.66
C VAL A 129 11.00 -10.70 -7.09
N GLY A 130 10.94 -10.22 -5.86
CA GLY A 130 9.67 -9.73 -5.28
C GLY A 130 9.10 -8.55 -6.07
N ARG A 131 9.96 -7.69 -6.59
CA ARG A 131 9.55 -6.56 -7.44
C ARG A 131 8.94 -7.02 -8.76
N ALA A 132 9.46 -8.08 -9.39
CA ALA A 132 8.92 -8.62 -10.63
C ALA A 132 7.46 -9.05 -10.46
N ALA A 133 7.11 -9.74 -9.38
CA ALA A 133 5.73 -10.09 -9.06
C ALA A 133 4.84 -8.86 -8.86
N ASN A 134 5.28 -7.91 -8.03
CA ASN A 134 4.53 -6.69 -7.74
C ASN A 134 4.31 -5.84 -9.00
N ASP A 135 5.35 -5.66 -9.83
CA ASP A 135 5.26 -4.90 -11.09
C ASP A 135 4.33 -5.61 -12.09
N THR A 136 4.29 -6.94 -12.09
CA THR A 136 3.38 -7.73 -12.93
C THR A 136 1.92 -7.48 -12.53
N THR A 137 1.58 -7.57 -11.25
CA THR A 137 0.21 -7.26 -10.79
C THR A 137 -0.18 -5.82 -11.12
N ILE A 138 0.70 -4.85 -10.85
CA ILE A 138 0.45 -3.43 -11.14
C ILE A 138 0.16 -3.22 -12.64
N LYS A 139 0.98 -3.81 -13.53
CA LYS A 139 0.84 -3.61 -14.97
C LYS A 139 -0.43 -4.20 -15.54
N ASN A 140 -0.83 -5.38 -15.06
CA ASN A 140 -2.10 -5.97 -15.46
C ASN A 140 -3.29 -5.14 -14.96
N ALA A 141 -3.26 -4.68 -13.71
CA ALA A 141 -4.31 -3.82 -13.16
C ALA A 141 -4.38 -2.44 -13.86
N GLU A 142 -3.23 -1.84 -14.23
CA GLU A 142 -3.21 -0.61 -15.05
C GLU A 142 -3.84 -0.83 -16.43
N ARG A 143 -3.56 -1.96 -17.07
CA ARG A 143 -4.15 -2.32 -18.37
C ARG A 143 -5.68 -2.43 -18.28
N ASP A 144 -6.17 -3.07 -17.23
CA ASP A 144 -7.59 -3.38 -17.08
C ASP A 144 -8.34 -2.38 -16.18
N TYR A 145 -7.70 -1.23 -15.86
CA TYR A 145 -8.29 -0.20 -15.01
C TYR A 145 -9.68 0.26 -15.45
N SER A 146 -9.88 0.46 -16.76
CA SER A 146 -11.16 0.88 -17.33
C SER A 146 -12.26 -0.17 -17.18
N LYS A 147 -11.91 -1.42 -16.93
CA LYS A 147 -12.82 -2.54 -16.68
C LYS A 147 -13.16 -2.70 -15.19
N GLY A 148 -12.57 -1.92 -14.33
CA GLY A 148 -12.79 -1.95 -12.88
C GLY A 148 -11.64 -2.53 -12.05
N ALA A 149 -10.60 -3.07 -12.69
CA ALA A 149 -9.44 -3.61 -11.97
C ALA A 149 -8.72 -2.52 -11.18
N ARG A 150 -8.33 -2.87 -9.96
CA ARG A 150 -7.58 -2.05 -9.01
C ARG A 150 -6.50 -2.91 -8.37
N TYR A 151 -5.67 -2.30 -7.55
CA TYR A 151 -4.75 -3.02 -6.67
C TYR A 151 -4.51 -2.27 -5.37
N ALA A 152 -4.13 -3.02 -4.36
CA ALA A 152 -3.68 -2.49 -3.08
C ALA A 152 -2.27 -2.96 -2.75
N ARG A 153 -1.59 -2.24 -1.87
CA ARG A 153 -0.35 -2.69 -1.24
C ARG A 153 -0.68 -3.22 0.13
N VAL A 154 -0.59 -4.52 0.30
CA VAL A 154 -0.96 -5.20 1.54
C VAL A 154 0.31 -5.61 2.29
N PRO A 155 0.51 -5.15 3.52
CA PRO A 155 1.58 -5.64 4.38
C PRO A 155 1.41 -7.13 4.69
N THR A 156 2.48 -7.91 4.58
CA THR A 156 2.45 -9.36 4.81
C THR A 156 3.56 -9.83 5.76
N GLY A 157 4.40 -8.93 6.23
CA GLY A 157 5.50 -9.21 7.17
C GLY A 157 5.18 -8.79 8.60
N LYS A 158 6.08 -9.12 9.51
CA LYS A 158 5.97 -8.76 10.93
C LYS A 158 6.27 -7.28 11.20
N GLU A 159 7.06 -6.66 10.35
CA GLU A 159 7.49 -5.27 10.49
C GLU A 159 7.30 -4.54 9.18
N THR A 160 6.31 -3.67 9.10
CA THR A 160 6.06 -2.84 7.93
C THR A 160 6.66 -1.46 8.10
N CYS A 161 7.49 -1.03 7.16
CA CYS A 161 8.13 0.27 7.23
C CYS A 161 7.12 1.41 7.04
N GLY A 162 7.43 2.60 7.59
CA GLY A 162 6.56 3.76 7.52
C GLY A 162 6.15 4.16 6.10
N PHE A 163 7.01 3.94 5.11
CA PHE A 163 6.67 4.19 3.71
C PHE A 163 5.59 3.21 3.20
N CYS A 164 5.71 1.93 3.54
CA CYS A 164 4.70 0.94 3.19
C CYS A 164 3.37 1.19 3.91
N VAL A 165 3.39 1.64 5.18
CA VAL A 165 2.18 2.07 5.90
C VAL A 165 1.44 3.16 5.14
N ILE A 166 2.15 4.22 4.71
CA ILE A 166 1.55 5.31 3.92
C ILE A 166 0.92 4.79 2.62
N LEU A 167 1.59 3.88 1.93
CA LEU A 167 1.06 3.34 0.69
C LEU A 167 -0.09 2.35 0.92
N ALA A 168 0.02 1.50 1.93
CA ALA A 168 -1.01 0.54 2.27
C ALA A 168 -2.31 1.20 2.79
N SER A 169 -2.21 2.39 3.38
CA SER A 169 -3.39 3.12 3.88
C SER A 169 -4.39 3.58 2.81
N ARG A 170 -4.08 3.39 1.53
CA ARG A 170 -4.95 3.79 0.42
C ARG A 170 -5.89 2.70 -0.06
N GLY A 171 -5.76 1.47 0.44
CA GLY A 171 -6.60 0.37 0.00
C GLY A 171 -6.48 0.12 -1.51
N PHE A 172 -7.60 -0.25 -2.14
CA PHE A 172 -7.71 -0.50 -3.57
C PHE A 172 -7.98 0.77 -4.41
N ASP A 173 -7.52 1.92 -3.95
CA ASP A 173 -7.68 3.20 -4.66
C ASP A 173 -6.64 3.40 -5.78
N TYR A 174 -5.65 2.54 -5.89
CA TYR A 174 -4.58 2.70 -6.86
C TYR A 174 -5.07 2.48 -8.31
N LYS A 175 -4.86 3.53 -9.12
CA LYS A 175 -5.26 3.59 -10.52
C LYS A 175 -4.07 3.46 -11.47
N SER A 176 -2.87 3.76 -10.99
CA SER A 176 -1.66 3.77 -11.78
C SER A 176 -0.44 3.61 -10.89
N ARG A 177 0.67 3.23 -11.50
CA ARG A 177 1.98 3.15 -10.86
C ARG A 177 2.37 4.47 -10.18
N GLN A 178 2.04 5.61 -10.78
CA GLN A 178 2.30 6.93 -10.23
C GLN A 178 1.50 7.18 -8.94
N SER A 179 0.23 6.80 -8.91
CA SER A 179 -0.60 6.92 -7.71
C SER A 179 -0.11 6.03 -6.56
N ALA A 180 0.53 4.90 -6.89
CA ALA A 180 1.14 3.99 -5.92
C ALA A 180 2.54 4.42 -5.42
N GLY A 181 2.94 5.66 -5.67
CA GLY A 181 4.20 6.24 -5.20
C GLY A 181 5.32 6.29 -6.24
N ASP A 182 5.02 6.01 -7.53
CA ASP A 182 5.96 6.27 -8.63
C ASP A 182 6.00 7.76 -8.97
N MET A 183 6.75 8.51 -8.19
CA MET A 183 6.90 9.96 -8.40
C MET A 183 7.94 10.31 -9.47
N GLY A 184 8.47 9.33 -10.21
CA GLY A 184 9.43 9.56 -11.30
C GLY A 184 10.86 9.93 -10.88
N PHE A 185 11.11 10.22 -9.63
CA PHE A 185 12.37 10.75 -9.09
C PHE A 185 13.24 9.71 -8.37
N GLY A 186 13.28 8.47 -8.87
CA GLY A 186 14.16 7.44 -8.30
C GLY A 186 13.73 6.92 -6.92
N PHE A 187 12.55 7.28 -6.45
CA PHE A 187 11.93 6.65 -5.29
C PHE A 187 11.59 5.21 -5.65
N ASN A 188 12.46 4.31 -5.29
CA ASN A 188 12.20 2.88 -5.41
C ASN A 188 11.04 2.53 -4.48
N ARG A 189 9.95 2.26 -5.06
CA ARG A 189 8.63 1.96 -4.53
C ARG A 189 8.58 0.70 -3.69
N PHE A 190 9.54 -0.15 -3.93
CA PHE A 190 9.83 -1.34 -3.15
C PHE A 190 11.30 -1.24 -2.76
N HIS A 191 11.57 -0.82 -1.53
CA HIS A 191 12.93 -0.81 -0.98
C HIS A 191 13.40 -2.25 -0.69
N ASP A 192 14.67 -2.39 -0.45
CA ASP A 192 15.21 -3.68 -0.04
C ASP A 192 14.53 -4.13 1.27
N ARG A 193 14.15 -5.40 1.34
CA ARG A 193 13.38 -6.02 2.45
C ARG A 193 11.96 -5.47 2.60
N CYS A 194 11.34 -4.98 1.52
CA CYS A 194 9.92 -4.62 1.54
C CYS A 194 9.07 -5.88 1.71
N ASP A 195 8.20 -5.87 2.70
CA ASP A 195 7.28 -6.96 3.02
C ASP A 195 5.91 -6.83 2.37
N CYS A 196 5.62 -5.68 1.75
CA CYS A 196 4.34 -5.47 1.09
C CYS A 196 4.20 -6.29 -0.19
N ARG A 197 3.01 -6.87 -0.36
CA ARG A 197 2.57 -7.50 -1.61
C ARG A 197 1.57 -6.60 -2.34
N VAL A 198 1.66 -6.61 -3.66
CA VAL A 198 0.61 -6.00 -4.48
C VAL A 198 -0.46 -7.06 -4.72
N VAL A 199 -1.67 -6.75 -4.32
CA VAL A 199 -2.84 -7.63 -4.44
C VAL A 199 -3.82 -6.97 -5.41
N ALA A 200 -4.28 -7.72 -6.40
CA ALA A 200 -5.30 -7.26 -7.33
C ALA A 200 -6.70 -7.34 -6.72
N GLY A 201 -7.60 -6.49 -7.19
CA GLY A 201 -8.99 -6.46 -6.77
C GLY A 201 -9.77 -5.41 -7.54
N ASP A 202 -10.91 -5.02 -7.01
CA ASP A 202 -11.70 -3.85 -7.41
C ASP A 202 -11.79 -2.85 -6.24
N GLU A 203 -12.52 -1.78 -6.42
CA GLU A 203 -12.72 -0.77 -5.35
C GLU A 203 -13.49 -1.28 -4.13
N PHE A 204 -14.16 -2.43 -4.22
CA PHE A 204 -14.94 -3.06 -3.15
C PHE A 204 -14.24 -4.29 -2.57
N THR A 205 -13.03 -4.60 -3.02
CA THR A 205 -12.28 -5.74 -2.52
C THR A 205 -11.75 -5.48 -1.12
N GLU A 206 -11.95 -6.44 -0.26
CA GLU A 206 -11.42 -6.48 1.10
C GLU A 206 -10.43 -7.65 1.22
N VAL A 207 -9.43 -7.48 2.04
CA VAL A 207 -8.49 -8.55 2.38
C VAL A 207 -8.57 -8.79 3.87
N GLU A 208 -8.83 -10.04 4.26
CA GLU A 208 -8.91 -10.40 5.67
C GLU A 208 -7.58 -10.08 6.37
N GLY A 209 -7.67 -9.38 7.50
CA GLY A 209 -6.50 -8.95 8.25
C GLY A 209 -5.79 -7.70 7.70
N TYR A 210 -6.34 -7.04 6.69
CA TYR A 210 -5.82 -5.78 6.16
C TYR A 210 -6.85 -4.67 6.33
N ASP A 211 -6.51 -3.68 7.12
CA ASP A 211 -7.33 -2.50 7.41
C ASP A 211 -6.61 -1.22 6.92
N PRO A 212 -6.94 -0.74 5.71
CA PRO A 212 -6.35 0.48 5.17
C PRO A 212 -6.74 1.74 5.95
N ASP A 213 -7.91 1.76 6.58
CA ASP A 213 -8.40 2.92 7.34
C ASP A 213 -7.62 3.07 8.64
N TRP A 214 -7.35 1.95 9.32
CA TRP A 214 -6.47 1.95 10.47
C TRP A 214 -5.05 2.41 10.09
N LEU A 215 -4.47 1.90 8.99
CA LEU A 215 -3.17 2.35 8.48
C LEU A 215 -3.17 3.85 8.17
N TYR A 216 -4.29 4.38 7.69
CA TYR A 216 -4.45 5.80 7.44
C TYR A 216 -4.46 6.61 8.73
N SER A 217 -5.09 6.11 9.79
CA SER A 217 -5.06 6.73 11.11
C SER A 217 -3.61 6.84 11.65
N VAL A 218 -2.83 5.78 11.51
CA VAL A 218 -1.39 5.76 11.86
C VAL A 218 -0.60 6.83 11.09
N TYR A 219 -0.85 6.94 9.79
CA TYR A 219 -0.24 7.98 8.95
C TYR A 219 -0.61 9.39 9.43
N LEU A 220 -1.88 9.64 9.71
CA LEU A 220 -2.35 10.95 10.16
C LEU A 220 -1.72 11.36 11.49
N ASP A 221 -1.62 10.44 12.43
CA ASP A 221 -1.01 10.71 13.72
C ASP A 221 0.50 10.97 13.61
N ALA A 222 1.19 10.24 12.74
CA ALA A 222 2.59 10.54 12.45
C ALA A 222 2.74 11.92 11.77
N ARG A 223 1.84 12.24 10.84
CA ARG A 223 1.82 13.54 10.16
C ARG A 223 1.58 14.71 11.12
N LYS A 224 0.75 14.57 12.14
CA LYS A 224 0.54 15.61 13.17
C LYS A 224 1.81 15.93 13.96
N ALA A 225 2.71 14.96 14.12
CA ALA A 225 3.97 15.13 14.84
C ALA A 225 5.07 15.80 13.99
N VAL A 226 4.86 15.97 12.69
CA VAL A 226 5.78 16.61 11.75
C VAL A 226 5.29 18.01 11.44
N ASP A 227 6.17 19.01 11.49
CA ASP A 227 5.88 20.39 11.04
C ASP A 227 6.39 20.60 9.61
N PRO A 228 5.53 20.49 8.59
CA PRO A 228 5.92 20.67 7.20
C PRO A 228 6.32 22.12 6.89
N GLU A 229 5.75 23.10 7.61
CA GLU A 229 6.07 24.51 7.40
C GLU A 229 7.48 24.84 7.90
N GLN A 230 7.88 24.27 9.04
CA GLN A 230 9.25 24.41 9.52
C GLN A 230 10.24 23.77 8.54
N ILE A 231 9.94 22.54 8.03
CA ILE A 231 10.79 21.89 7.02
C ILE A 231 10.91 22.75 5.75
N ARG A 232 9.82 23.34 5.27
CA ARG A 232 9.85 24.25 4.10
C ARG A 232 10.69 25.50 4.35
N LYS A 233 10.66 26.02 5.58
CA LYS A 233 11.49 27.17 5.96
C LYS A 233 12.96 26.82 6.00
N ASP A 234 13.30 25.69 6.60
CA ASP A 234 14.68 25.21 6.76
C ASP A 234 15.32 24.86 5.41
N MET A 235 14.50 24.42 4.45
CA MET A 235 14.91 24.04 3.11
C MET A 235 14.57 25.10 2.04
N ARG A 236 14.52 26.37 2.44
CA ARG A 236 14.20 27.47 1.52
C ARG A 236 15.24 27.56 0.40
N GLY A 237 14.78 27.46 -0.84
CA GLY A 237 15.63 27.47 -2.03
C GLY A 237 15.88 26.10 -2.65
N GLU A 238 15.54 25.03 -1.96
CA GLU A 238 15.59 23.68 -2.51
C GLU A 238 14.42 23.43 -3.46
N HIS A 239 14.60 22.49 -4.39
CA HIS A 239 13.55 22.06 -5.31
C HIS A 239 12.37 21.44 -4.53
N ALA A 240 11.14 21.70 -4.96
CA ALA A 240 9.93 21.25 -4.27
C ALA A 240 9.91 19.73 -4.00
N ASP A 241 10.45 18.94 -4.92
CA ASP A 241 10.49 17.47 -4.76
C ASP A 241 11.44 17.05 -3.63
N VAL A 242 12.56 17.74 -3.45
CA VAL A 242 13.52 17.48 -2.35
C VAL A 242 12.86 17.82 -1.02
N VAL A 243 12.14 18.93 -0.94
CA VAL A 243 11.39 19.36 0.24
C VAL A 243 10.28 18.35 0.57
N ASN A 244 9.48 17.96 -0.42
CA ASN A 244 8.40 17.00 -0.26
C ASN A 244 8.93 15.62 0.17
N LYS A 245 10.07 15.19 -0.40
CA LYS A 245 10.76 13.99 0.05
C LYS A 245 11.13 14.07 1.53
N ARG A 246 11.73 15.17 1.97
CA ARG A 246 12.12 15.35 3.37
C ARG A 246 10.92 15.30 4.33
N ILE A 247 9.79 15.89 3.93
CA ILE A 247 8.53 15.81 4.69
C ILE A 247 8.07 14.34 4.79
N THR A 248 8.04 13.62 3.67
CA THR A 248 7.65 12.20 3.64
C THR A 248 8.59 11.34 4.47
N ASP A 249 9.90 11.52 4.35
CA ASP A 249 10.90 10.80 5.15
C ASP A 249 10.70 11.06 6.66
N SER A 250 10.36 12.29 7.04
CA SER A 250 10.09 12.65 8.43
C SER A 250 8.84 11.94 8.97
N ILE A 251 7.78 11.86 8.17
CA ILE A 251 6.56 11.13 8.53
C ILE A 251 6.85 9.62 8.64
N CYS A 252 7.59 9.05 7.67
CA CYS A 252 8.01 7.64 7.73
C CYS A 252 8.81 7.34 9.00
N ASN A 253 9.71 8.24 9.39
CA ASN A 253 10.51 8.09 10.61
C ASN A 253 9.64 8.13 11.86
N GLU A 254 8.59 8.96 11.91
CA GLU A 254 7.64 8.98 13.01
C GLU A 254 6.83 7.68 13.09
N ILE A 255 6.37 7.15 11.97
CA ILE A 255 5.72 5.84 11.91
C ILE A 255 6.67 4.75 12.41
N ASN A 256 7.92 4.72 11.92
CA ASN A 256 8.90 3.72 12.31
C ASN A 256 9.26 3.76 13.80
N LYS A 257 9.27 4.94 14.41
CA LYS A 257 9.47 5.07 15.87
C LYS A 257 8.33 4.43 16.66
N ARG A 258 7.11 4.61 16.20
CA ARG A 258 5.90 4.07 16.82
C ARG A 258 5.78 2.56 16.59
N ALA A 259 6.09 2.10 15.37
CA ALA A 259 6.03 0.69 14.99
C ALA A 259 6.96 -0.21 15.83
N LYS A 260 8.00 0.35 16.46
CA LYS A 260 8.83 -0.38 17.44
C LYS A 260 8.12 -0.68 18.75
N ALA A 261 7.02 0.02 19.03
CA ALA A 261 6.23 -0.13 20.24
C ALA A 261 5.01 -1.05 20.07
N TRP A 262 4.75 -1.56 18.87
CA TRP A 262 3.58 -2.37 18.53
C TRP A 262 3.91 -3.45 17.51
N SER A 263 3.22 -4.57 17.58
CA SER A 263 3.36 -5.71 16.66
C SER A 263 2.18 -5.72 15.71
N TRP A 264 2.45 -5.99 14.43
CA TRP A 264 1.41 -6.21 13.42
C TRP A 264 0.54 -7.43 13.72
N ASP A 265 1.05 -8.39 14.51
CA ASP A 265 0.29 -9.56 14.93
C ASP A 265 -0.92 -9.18 15.82
N ASN A 266 -0.91 -7.98 16.40
CA ASN A 266 -2.01 -7.43 17.21
C ASN A 266 -2.79 -6.31 16.51
N GLN A 267 -2.52 -6.03 15.27
CA GLN A 267 -3.17 -5.12 14.32
C GLN A 267 -3.68 -3.76 14.84
N ALA A 268 -3.55 -3.47 16.11
CA ALA A 268 -3.87 -2.18 16.67
C ALA A 268 -2.94 -1.83 17.81
N PRO A 269 -2.44 -0.58 17.89
CA PRO A 269 -1.96 -0.08 19.16
C PRO A 269 -3.13 -0.17 20.14
N ALA A 270 -2.87 -0.65 21.35
CA ALA A 270 -3.78 -0.39 22.45
C ALA A 270 -3.88 1.14 22.54
N TYR A 271 -4.92 1.72 21.97
CA TYR A 271 -5.34 3.06 22.36
C TYR A 271 -5.70 2.92 23.83
N GLU A 272 -4.98 3.62 24.70
CA GLU A 272 -5.32 3.71 26.10
C GLU A 272 -6.83 3.95 26.19
N ASP A 273 -7.51 3.13 26.98
CA ASP A 273 -8.94 3.08 27.25
C ASP A 273 -9.67 4.42 27.05
N ASN A 274 -10.06 4.72 25.84
CA ASN A 274 -11.10 5.68 25.56
C ASN A 274 -12.34 4.89 25.16
N GLU A 275 -13.01 4.38 26.17
CA GLU A 275 -14.24 3.61 26.04
C GLU A 275 -15.33 4.36 25.22
N TYR A 276 -15.11 5.65 24.97
CA TYR A 276 -15.98 6.55 24.21
C TYR A 276 -15.19 7.67 23.53
N ALA A 277 -14.23 7.36 22.67
CA ALA A 277 -13.78 8.41 21.77
C ALA A 277 -15.01 8.87 20.94
N PRO A 278 -15.38 10.15 20.98
CA PRO A 278 -16.54 10.61 20.18
C PRO A 278 -16.33 10.21 18.73
N VAL A 279 -17.40 9.84 18.03
CA VAL A 279 -17.35 9.49 16.58
C VAL A 279 -16.55 10.52 15.77
N THR A 280 -16.61 11.79 16.17
CA THR A 280 -15.78 12.89 15.63
C THR A 280 -14.29 12.69 15.80
N SER A 281 -13.81 12.12 16.93
CA SER A 281 -12.38 11.86 17.12
C SER A 281 -11.91 10.69 16.27
N GLN A 282 -12.77 9.70 16.10
CA GLN A 282 -12.49 8.56 15.22
C GLN A 282 -12.51 9.00 13.75
N LEU A 283 -13.50 9.80 13.33
CA LEU A 283 -13.52 10.42 12.02
C LEU A 283 -12.27 11.27 11.78
N ALA A 284 -11.82 12.02 12.78
CA ALA A 284 -10.56 12.79 12.69
C ALA A 284 -9.33 11.89 12.58
N ALA A 285 -9.30 10.78 13.33
CA ALA A 285 -8.22 9.78 13.24
C ALA A 285 -8.16 9.13 11.86
N HIS A 286 -9.32 8.90 11.23
CA HIS A 286 -9.42 8.44 9.85
C HIS A 286 -9.37 9.58 8.81
N GLY A 287 -9.08 10.81 9.21
CA GLY A 287 -8.89 11.95 8.32
C GLY A 287 -10.14 12.58 7.76
N PHE A 288 -11.32 12.27 8.33
CA PHE A 288 -12.59 12.77 7.83
C PHE A 288 -13.05 14.07 8.48
N ALA A 289 -12.76 14.29 9.76
CA ALA A 289 -13.30 15.43 10.48
C ALA A 289 -12.34 16.61 10.50
N THR A 290 -12.87 17.79 10.19
CA THR A 290 -12.23 19.07 10.48
C THR A 290 -13.00 19.87 11.54
N SER A 291 -14.19 19.40 11.94
CA SER A 291 -14.98 19.98 13.02
C SER A 291 -15.23 18.92 14.10
N THR A 292 -15.43 19.37 15.33
CA THR A 292 -15.78 18.52 16.46
C THR A 292 -17.27 18.18 16.49
N SER A 293 -18.02 18.52 15.44
CA SER A 293 -19.47 18.35 15.40
C SER A 293 -19.87 17.19 14.51
N THR A 294 -20.63 16.24 15.06
CA THR A 294 -21.32 15.16 14.34
C THR A 294 -22.76 15.56 13.99
N LYS A 295 -23.09 16.85 14.07
CA LYS A 295 -24.44 17.29 13.71
C LYS A 295 -24.69 17.06 12.22
N PRO A 296 -25.93 16.70 11.83
CA PRO A 296 -26.33 16.62 10.43
C PRO A 296 -25.94 17.90 9.67
N GLY A 297 -25.36 17.74 8.48
CA GLY A 297 -24.88 18.84 7.64
C GLY A 297 -23.52 19.44 8.03
N ALA A 298 -22.88 18.98 9.12
CA ALA A 298 -21.53 19.41 9.45
C ALA A 298 -20.52 18.89 8.41
N PRO A 299 -19.56 19.73 7.94
CA PRO A 299 -18.60 19.27 6.95
C PRO A 299 -17.58 18.31 7.53
N VAL A 300 -17.34 17.21 6.84
CA VAL A 300 -16.24 16.28 7.06
C VAL A 300 -15.27 16.43 5.90
N ARG A 301 -13.98 16.29 6.16
CA ARG A 301 -12.95 16.33 5.10
C ARG A 301 -12.17 15.02 5.04
N MET A 302 -12.02 14.51 3.83
CA MET A 302 -11.16 13.41 3.50
C MET A 302 -10.32 13.80 2.29
N ASN A 303 -8.98 13.67 2.41
CA ASN A 303 -8.06 13.99 1.31
C ASN A 303 -8.30 15.36 0.66
N GLY A 304 -8.65 16.37 1.45
CA GLY A 304 -8.92 17.72 0.97
C GLY A 304 -10.33 17.96 0.40
N LEU A 305 -11.16 16.93 0.29
CA LEU A 305 -12.57 17.03 -0.12
C LEU A 305 -13.47 17.24 1.10
N SER A 306 -14.54 18.00 0.94
CA SER A 306 -15.55 18.19 1.97
C SER A 306 -16.73 17.25 1.75
N TRP A 307 -17.23 16.65 2.83
CA TRP A 307 -18.34 15.69 2.83
C TRP A 307 -19.46 16.24 3.69
N GLY A 308 -20.70 16.08 3.28
CA GLY A 308 -21.84 16.26 4.16
C GLY A 308 -21.94 15.07 5.12
N VAL A 309 -22.30 15.35 6.37
CA VAL A 309 -22.50 14.31 7.40
C VAL A 309 -23.98 14.30 7.79
N ASP A 310 -24.58 13.13 7.79
CA ASP A 310 -25.93 12.94 8.29
C ASP A 310 -25.98 11.80 9.32
N ASP A 311 -26.82 11.92 10.32
CA ASP A 311 -27.05 10.90 11.32
C ASP A 311 -28.40 10.23 11.06
N ILE A 312 -28.34 9.01 10.51
CA ILE A 312 -29.53 8.19 10.23
C ILE A 312 -29.60 6.98 11.16
N SER A 313 -28.72 6.91 12.18
CA SER A 313 -28.73 5.88 13.22
C SER A 313 -29.97 6.06 14.10
N GLY A 314 -31.03 5.50 13.89
CA GLY A 314 -32.32 5.71 14.58
C GLY A 314 -33.51 5.54 13.65
N GLY A 315 -33.26 5.05 12.43
CA GLY A 315 -34.30 4.66 11.49
C GLY A 315 -34.49 5.59 10.31
N GLY A 316 -33.52 6.48 10.03
CA GLY A 316 -33.52 7.28 8.82
C GLY A 316 -33.22 6.44 7.56
N SER A 317 -33.58 6.96 6.38
CA SER A 317 -33.29 6.33 5.08
C SER A 317 -32.03 6.90 4.46
N VAL A 318 -31.13 6.03 4.01
CA VAL A 318 -29.92 6.40 3.27
C VAL A 318 -30.27 7.23 2.03
N GLY A 319 -31.33 6.87 1.32
CA GLY A 319 -31.78 7.57 0.11
C GLY A 319 -32.26 8.99 0.41
N GLU A 320 -33.02 9.18 1.49
CA GLU A 320 -33.50 10.51 1.93
C GLU A 320 -32.31 11.38 2.37
N SER A 321 -31.37 10.81 3.10
CA SER A 321 -30.15 11.48 3.56
C SER A 321 -29.31 11.98 2.39
N ILE A 322 -29.02 11.12 1.41
CA ILE A 322 -28.27 11.49 0.20
C ILE A 322 -29.05 12.58 -0.58
N SER A 323 -30.36 12.47 -0.68
CA SER A 323 -31.20 13.45 -1.37
C SER A 323 -31.18 14.81 -0.67
N SER A 324 -31.30 14.82 0.67
CA SER A 324 -31.22 16.03 1.50
C SER A 324 -29.86 16.72 1.37
N MET A 325 -28.76 15.97 1.47
CA MET A 325 -27.42 16.52 1.31
C MET A 325 -27.14 17.00 -0.12
N ARG A 326 -27.73 16.35 -1.13
CA ARG A 326 -27.68 16.82 -2.53
C ARG A 326 -28.38 18.17 -2.68
N GLN A 327 -29.55 18.33 -2.06
CA GLN A 327 -30.29 19.59 -2.07
C GLN A 327 -29.52 20.70 -1.35
N ALA A 328 -28.99 20.42 -0.17
CA ALA A 328 -28.20 21.39 0.59
C ALA A 328 -27.00 21.92 -0.21
N ARG A 329 -26.40 21.08 -1.05
CA ARG A 329 -25.32 21.49 -1.96
C ARG A 329 -25.82 22.45 -3.05
N VAL A 330 -26.98 22.19 -3.65
CA VAL A 330 -27.58 23.06 -4.67
C VAL A 330 -27.88 24.44 -4.08
N ASP A 331 -28.30 24.47 -2.83
CA ASP A 331 -28.64 25.68 -2.07
C ASP A 331 -27.39 26.44 -1.53
N GLY A 332 -26.19 26.06 -1.95
CA GLY A 332 -24.94 26.72 -1.53
C GLY A 332 -24.31 26.14 -0.26
N GLY A 333 -24.64 24.89 0.10
CA GLY A 333 -24.03 24.16 1.21
C GLY A 333 -22.54 23.86 1.02
N THR A 334 -21.87 23.46 2.11
CA THR A 334 -20.42 23.24 2.17
C THR A 334 -19.96 21.86 1.67
N THR A 335 -20.88 21.02 1.21
CA THR A 335 -20.61 19.67 0.73
C THR A 335 -19.99 19.68 -0.66
N THR A 336 -18.92 18.93 -0.87
CA THR A 336 -18.39 18.71 -2.23
C THR A 336 -19.34 17.80 -3.00
N ALA A 337 -19.58 18.13 -4.27
CA ALA A 337 -20.49 17.38 -5.13
C ALA A 337 -20.22 15.87 -5.10
N GLY A 338 -21.24 15.10 -4.73
CA GLY A 338 -21.22 13.64 -4.78
C GLY A 338 -20.44 12.94 -3.66
N HIS A 339 -20.15 13.65 -2.55
CA HIS A 339 -19.49 13.06 -1.39
C HIS A 339 -20.37 13.19 -0.14
N TYR A 340 -20.69 12.05 0.47
CA TYR A 340 -21.61 11.95 1.61
C TYR A 340 -20.98 11.11 2.71
N ALA A 341 -21.25 11.43 3.98
CA ALA A 341 -20.90 10.61 5.13
C ALA A 341 -22.17 10.41 6.01
N MET A 342 -22.41 9.19 6.46
CA MET A 342 -23.62 8.86 7.21
C MET A 342 -23.27 7.98 8.41
N LEU A 343 -23.82 8.31 9.57
CA LEU A 343 -23.86 7.43 10.72
C LEU A 343 -25.04 6.47 10.53
N VAL A 344 -24.80 5.18 10.59
CA VAL A 344 -25.79 4.12 10.31
C VAL A 344 -25.77 3.04 11.40
N ASP A 345 -26.90 2.41 11.63
CA ASP A 345 -27.00 1.31 12.60
C ASP A 345 -26.60 -0.05 12.01
N ASP A 346 -26.75 -0.21 10.70
CA ASP A 346 -26.41 -1.44 9.96
C ASP A 346 -25.68 -1.06 8.67
N ILE A 347 -24.36 -1.24 8.69
CA ILE A 347 -23.48 -0.92 7.55
C ILE A 347 -23.80 -1.76 6.31
N ASP A 348 -24.17 -3.02 6.47
CA ASP A 348 -24.39 -3.92 5.34
C ASP A 348 -25.70 -3.60 4.63
N GLN A 349 -26.76 -3.24 5.38
CA GLN A 349 -28.00 -2.78 4.79
C GLN A 349 -27.82 -1.38 4.18
N ALA A 350 -27.20 -0.46 4.92
CA ALA A 350 -26.91 0.89 4.44
C ALA A 350 -26.09 0.92 3.16
N ARG A 351 -25.18 -0.05 2.97
CA ARG A 351 -24.40 -0.20 1.74
C ARG A 351 -25.29 -0.50 0.52
N LYS A 352 -26.25 -1.40 0.66
CA LYS A 352 -27.20 -1.71 -0.43
C LYS A 352 -28.01 -0.49 -0.79
N ASP A 353 -28.55 0.18 0.22
CA ASP A 353 -29.37 1.37 0.05
C ASP A 353 -28.56 2.54 -0.55
N ALA A 354 -27.30 2.70 -0.15
CA ALA A 354 -26.39 3.69 -0.73
C ALA A 354 -26.10 3.43 -2.21
N LEU A 355 -25.86 2.17 -2.60
CA LEU A 355 -25.64 1.80 -4.01
C LEU A 355 -26.85 2.11 -4.89
N GLU A 356 -28.06 2.01 -4.35
CA GLU A 356 -29.29 2.37 -5.06
C GLU A 356 -29.49 3.88 -5.16
N ALA A 357 -29.14 4.61 -4.12
CA ALA A 357 -29.40 6.05 -3.98
C ALA A 357 -28.34 6.95 -4.64
N LEU A 358 -27.08 6.50 -4.71
CA LEU A 358 -25.98 7.26 -5.31
C LEU A 358 -26.13 7.36 -6.83
N ALA A 359 -25.82 8.53 -7.37
CA ALA A 359 -25.65 8.71 -8.81
C ALA A 359 -24.26 8.25 -9.27
N PRO A 360 -24.05 7.98 -10.58
CA PRO A 360 -22.72 7.63 -11.10
C PRO A 360 -21.66 8.66 -10.73
N GLY A 361 -20.53 8.19 -10.15
CA GLY A 361 -19.43 9.03 -9.67
C GLY A 361 -19.62 9.62 -8.25
N GLU A 362 -20.78 9.38 -7.60
CA GLU A 362 -20.98 9.78 -6.21
C GLU A 362 -20.42 8.72 -5.25
N THR A 363 -20.01 9.17 -4.07
CA THR A 363 -19.42 8.32 -3.03
C THR A 363 -20.05 8.61 -1.66
N ALA A 364 -20.33 7.56 -0.90
CA ALA A 364 -20.73 7.65 0.49
C ALA A 364 -19.74 6.93 1.41
N ILE A 365 -19.56 7.46 2.61
CA ILE A 365 -18.90 6.81 3.73
C ILE A 365 -19.98 6.44 4.75
N LEU A 366 -20.10 5.16 5.03
CA LEU A 366 -21.04 4.63 6.02
C LEU A 366 -20.28 4.32 7.31
N ILE A 367 -20.80 4.77 8.44
CA ILE A 367 -20.14 4.69 9.74
C ILE A 367 -21.14 4.10 10.73
N ASP A 368 -20.80 3.01 11.38
CA ASP A 368 -21.60 2.40 12.44
C ASP A 368 -21.04 2.80 13.80
N PRO A 369 -21.62 3.81 14.47
CA PRO A 369 -21.12 4.32 15.74
C PRO A 369 -21.36 3.34 16.91
N ASN A 370 -22.22 2.32 16.74
CA ASN A 370 -22.56 1.36 17.78
C ASN A 370 -21.64 0.13 17.77
N ARG A 371 -20.83 0.01 16.72
CA ARG A 371 -19.94 -1.13 16.48
C ARG A 371 -18.49 -0.71 16.66
N ILE A 372 -18.14 -0.33 17.89
CA ILE A 372 -16.75 -0.04 18.23
C ILE A 372 -16.01 -1.37 18.37
N ASP A 373 -14.99 -1.56 17.54
CA ASP A 373 -14.06 -2.67 17.71
C ASP A 373 -13.35 -2.52 19.07
N LYS A 374 -13.56 -3.48 19.96
CA LYS A 374 -13.07 -3.42 21.36
C LYS A 374 -11.53 -3.51 21.45
N GLU A 375 -10.87 -4.06 20.42
CA GLU A 375 -9.43 -4.21 20.39
C GLU A 375 -8.76 -2.95 19.83
N THR A 376 -9.38 -2.31 18.84
CA THR A 376 -8.82 -1.14 18.15
C THR A 376 -9.41 0.19 18.61
N GLY A 377 -10.54 0.18 19.29
CA GLY A 377 -11.32 1.38 19.63
C GLY A 377 -11.87 2.11 18.40
N LEU A 378 -11.83 1.52 17.21
CA LEU A 378 -12.25 2.13 15.96
C LEU A 378 -13.67 1.75 15.59
N THR A 379 -14.35 2.69 14.95
CA THR A 379 -15.68 2.48 14.39
C THR A 379 -15.58 1.97 12.97
N PRO A 380 -16.25 0.86 12.59
CA PRO A 380 -16.26 0.37 11.22
C PRO A 380 -16.76 1.44 10.26
N MET A 381 -16.05 1.61 9.16
CA MET A 381 -16.41 2.52 8.08
C MET A 381 -16.40 1.77 6.75
N ARG A 382 -17.34 2.14 5.88
CA ARG A 382 -17.43 1.57 4.53
C ARG A 382 -17.55 2.69 3.50
N LYS A 383 -16.62 2.69 2.56
CA LYS A 383 -16.73 3.55 1.38
C LYS A 383 -17.57 2.83 0.33
N VAL A 384 -18.55 3.52 -0.21
CA VAL A 384 -19.44 3.07 -1.29
C VAL A 384 -19.35 4.08 -2.42
N THR A 385 -19.03 3.65 -3.63
CA THR A 385 -18.99 4.49 -4.83
C THR A 385 -19.86 3.86 -5.91
N ARG A 386 -20.58 4.67 -6.66
CA ARG A 386 -21.40 4.22 -7.79
C ARG A 386 -20.86 4.70 -9.11
#